data_3547d62d01e0b3efffd1f9f7f7cbafb8
#
_entry.id   3547d62d01e0b3efffd1f9f7f7cbafb8
#
_cell.length_a   1.000
_cell.length_b   1.000
_cell.length_c   1.000
_cell.angle_alpha   90.00
_cell.angle_beta   90.00
_cell.angle_gamma   90.00
#
_symmetry.space_group_name_H-M   'P 1'
#
loop_
_entity.id
_entity.type
_entity.pdbx_description
1 polymer ?
#
loop_
_entity_poly.entity_id
_entity_poly.type
_entity_poly.pdbx_seq_one_letter_code
_entity_poly.pdbx_strand_id
1 'polypeptide(L)'
;MPAVLTDRELRKAGLGHLCAKPVPDPKKKTPKYNNIKTEKDGLKFDSKKEQRRYEQLKTMQRMGLIADLQHHVRFEIIDSVQYPSKKSRTAARYYEADFVYTDLKTRQTIVEDVKCKSTATNPVYTLKKQLMMLKHGIEIQEV
;
A
#
# COMPACT_ATOMS: atom_id res chain seq x y z
N MET A 1 33.30 5.05 44.07
CA MET A 1 32.83 5.13 42.69
C MET A 1 33.92 5.71 41.83
N PRO A 2 34.38 5.06 40.79
CA PRO A 2 35.30 5.66 39.86
C PRO A 2 34.61 6.84 39.18
N ALA A 3 35.26 8.00 39.11
CA ALA A 3 34.73 9.16 38.43
C ALA A 3 34.66 8.88 36.92
N VAL A 4 33.44 8.93 36.36
CA VAL A 4 33.23 8.81 34.91
C VAL A 4 33.60 10.16 34.31
N LEU A 5 34.64 10.22 33.48
CA LEU A 5 35.07 11.42 32.77
C LEU A 5 33.94 11.87 31.78
N THR A 6 33.66 13.15 31.79
CA THR A 6 32.72 13.74 30.82
C THR A 6 33.36 13.85 29.43
N ASP A 7 32.55 13.91 28.37
CA ASP A 7 33.02 14.14 26.98
C ASP A 7 33.94 15.35 26.83
N ARG A 8 33.73 16.39 27.65
CA ARG A 8 34.55 17.61 27.66
C ARG A 8 35.94 17.35 28.23
N GLU A 9 36.01 16.51 29.26
CA GLU A 9 37.29 16.12 29.91
C GLU A 9 38.07 15.17 29.02
N LEU A 10 37.42 14.22 28.36
CA LEU A 10 38.03 13.32 27.40
C LEU A 10 38.66 14.08 26.21
N ARG A 11 37.99 15.12 25.71
CA ARG A 11 38.53 15.95 24.62
C ARG A 11 39.73 16.77 25.08
N LYS A 12 39.73 17.31 26.30
CA LYS A 12 40.87 18.04 26.86
C LYS A 12 42.09 17.14 27.08
N ALA A 13 41.86 15.87 27.40
CA ALA A 13 42.91 14.87 27.58
C ALA A 13 43.44 14.26 26.27
N GLY A 14 42.98 14.73 25.09
CA GLY A 14 43.35 14.15 23.80
C GLY A 14 42.65 12.84 23.45
N LEU A 15 41.72 12.41 24.28
CA LEU A 15 40.96 11.14 24.15
C LEU A 15 39.60 11.33 23.51
N GLY A 16 39.44 12.36 22.69
CA GLY A 16 38.16 12.68 22.00
C GLY A 16 37.62 11.56 21.12
N HIS A 17 38.44 10.59 20.69
CA HIS A 17 38.04 9.40 19.97
C HIS A 17 37.20 8.43 20.80
N LEU A 18 37.22 8.55 22.13
CA LEU A 18 36.40 7.77 23.07
C LEU A 18 35.06 8.42 23.38
N CYS A 19 34.84 9.67 22.91
CA CYS A 19 33.53 10.30 23.04
C CYS A 19 32.51 9.54 22.17
N ALA A 20 31.33 9.28 22.74
CA ALA A 20 30.24 8.70 21.97
C ALA A 20 29.93 9.56 20.74
N LYS A 21 30.02 8.99 19.54
CA LYS A 21 29.56 9.71 18.34
C LYS A 21 28.09 10.06 18.54
N PRO A 22 27.65 11.30 18.22
CA PRO A 22 26.24 11.61 18.28
C PRO A 22 25.49 10.58 17.43
N VAL A 23 24.54 9.86 18.04
CA VAL A 23 23.65 8.98 17.31
C VAL A 23 22.93 9.86 16.30
N PRO A 24 23.05 9.63 14.97
CA PRO A 24 22.34 10.44 14.01
C PRO A 24 20.84 10.29 14.33
N ASP A 25 20.14 11.40 14.48
CA ASP A 25 18.69 11.40 14.62
C ASP A 25 18.09 10.45 13.58
N PRO A 26 17.13 9.60 13.95
CA PRO A 26 16.48 8.74 12.99
C PRO A 26 15.89 9.67 11.92
N LYS A 27 16.55 9.72 10.76
CA LYS A 27 16.12 10.53 9.62
C LYS A 27 14.63 10.27 9.47
N LYS A 28 13.79 11.27 9.70
CA LYS A 28 12.36 11.21 9.39
C LYS A 28 12.28 10.66 7.98
N LYS A 29 11.80 9.42 7.84
CA LYS A 29 11.61 8.79 6.54
C LYS A 29 10.65 9.68 5.79
N THR A 30 11.16 10.50 4.88
CA THR A 30 10.32 11.21 3.91
C THR A 30 9.50 10.14 3.20
N PRO A 31 8.17 10.27 3.11
CA PRO A 31 7.36 9.28 2.43
C PRO A 31 7.92 9.13 1.01
N LYS A 32 8.20 7.90 0.61
CA LYS A 32 8.84 7.51 -0.67
C LYS A 32 8.06 8.01 -1.89
N TYR A 33 6.81 8.40 -1.69
CA TYR A 33 5.91 8.96 -2.68
C TYR A 33 5.20 10.16 -2.06
N ASN A 34 5.21 11.30 -2.75
CA ASN A 34 4.47 12.52 -2.38
C ASN A 34 2.96 12.37 -2.65
N ASN A 35 2.38 11.25 -2.24
CA ASN A 35 0.94 11.04 -2.36
C ASN A 35 0.21 11.88 -1.30
N ILE A 36 -0.51 12.89 -1.75
CA ILE A 36 -1.37 13.70 -0.89
C ILE A 36 -2.65 12.91 -0.67
N LYS A 37 -2.84 12.40 0.55
CA LYS A 37 -4.10 11.78 0.96
C LYS A 37 -5.21 12.82 0.90
N THR A 38 -6.33 12.46 0.33
CA THR A 38 -7.50 13.32 0.19
C THR A 38 -8.72 12.61 0.76
N GLU A 39 -9.74 13.38 1.15
CA GLU A 39 -11.01 12.86 1.65
C GLU A 39 -12.15 13.49 0.87
N LYS A 40 -13.11 12.68 0.46
CA LYS A 40 -14.34 13.12 -0.19
C LYS A 40 -15.48 12.12 0.09
N ASP A 41 -16.68 12.64 0.32
CA ASP A 41 -17.88 11.84 0.62
C ASP A 41 -17.68 10.85 1.80
N GLY A 42 -16.80 11.20 2.77
CA GLY A 42 -16.43 10.34 3.89
C GLY A 42 -15.45 9.21 3.53
N LEU A 43 -14.98 9.14 2.29
CA LEU A 43 -13.98 8.19 1.82
C LEU A 43 -12.59 8.83 1.79
N LYS A 44 -11.59 8.04 2.19
CA LYS A 44 -10.18 8.45 2.16
C LYS A 44 -9.51 7.85 0.94
N PHE A 45 -8.77 8.67 0.20
CA PHE A 45 -8.04 8.28 -0.99
C PHE A 45 -6.54 8.45 -0.76
N ASP A 46 -5.77 7.48 -1.21
CA ASP A 46 -4.32 7.50 -1.08
C ASP A 46 -3.64 8.42 -2.10
N SER A 47 -4.37 8.86 -3.13
CA SER A 47 -3.87 9.80 -4.12
C SER A 47 -4.97 10.67 -4.74
N LYS A 48 -4.58 11.84 -5.26
CA LYS A 48 -5.48 12.70 -6.05
C LYS A 48 -5.98 12.03 -7.34
N LYS A 49 -5.18 11.12 -7.92
CA LYS A 49 -5.56 10.38 -9.13
C LYS A 49 -6.72 9.44 -8.82
N GLU A 50 -6.64 8.73 -7.70
CA GLU A 50 -7.70 7.85 -7.21
C GLU A 50 -8.99 8.62 -6.91
N GLN A 51 -8.91 9.78 -6.23
CA GLN A 51 -10.08 10.63 -5.99
C GLN A 51 -10.74 11.08 -7.29
N ARG A 52 -9.97 11.53 -8.30
CA ARG A 52 -10.52 11.92 -9.61
C ARG A 52 -11.22 10.75 -10.30
N ARG A 53 -10.63 9.55 -10.22
CA ARG A 53 -11.24 8.35 -10.79
C ARG A 53 -12.57 8.03 -10.09
N TYR A 54 -12.62 8.11 -8.77
CA TYR A 54 -13.85 7.97 -8.01
C TYR A 54 -14.97 8.91 -8.49
N GLU A 55 -14.65 10.19 -8.71
CA GLU A 55 -15.62 11.17 -9.20
C GLU A 55 -16.17 10.82 -10.59
N GLN A 56 -15.31 10.33 -11.48
CA GLN A 56 -15.71 9.84 -12.79
C GLN A 56 -16.66 8.64 -12.67
N LEU A 57 -16.29 7.64 -11.84
CA LEU A 57 -17.10 6.45 -11.62
C LEU A 57 -18.46 6.79 -10.98
N LYS A 58 -18.49 7.71 -10.02
CA LYS A 58 -19.76 8.22 -9.46
C LYS A 58 -20.65 8.86 -10.52
N THR A 59 -20.07 9.62 -11.42
CA THR A 59 -20.81 10.22 -12.53
C THR A 59 -21.37 9.13 -13.46
N MET A 60 -20.55 8.14 -13.82
CA MET A 60 -21.00 6.99 -14.63
C MET A 60 -22.13 6.20 -13.96
N GLN A 61 -22.07 6.03 -12.63
CA GLN A 61 -23.14 5.38 -11.87
C GLN A 61 -24.43 6.20 -11.90
N ARG A 62 -24.36 7.53 -11.74
CA ARG A 62 -25.54 8.41 -11.86
C ARG A 62 -26.17 8.38 -13.26
N MET A 63 -25.34 8.20 -14.29
CA MET A 63 -25.79 8.07 -15.68
C MET A 63 -26.35 6.67 -16.01
N GLY A 64 -26.30 5.73 -15.07
CA GLY A 64 -26.77 4.36 -15.28
C GLY A 64 -25.88 3.53 -16.20
N LEU A 65 -24.59 3.87 -16.32
CA LEU A 65 -23.61 3.10 -17.11
C LEU A 65 -23.00 1.97 -16.30
N ILE A 66 -22.84 2.19 -14.98
CA ILE A 66 -22.32 1.21 -14.03
C ILE A 66 -23.21 1.15 -12.79
N ALA A 67 -23.09 0.06 -12.02
CA ALA A 67 -23.79 -0.14 -10.76
C ALA A 67 -22.84 -0.69 -9.68
N ASP A 68 -23.28 -0.65 -8.43
CA ASP A 68 -22.60 -1.28 -7.29
C ASP A 68 -21.16 -0.83 -7.10
N LEU A 69 -20.88 0.47 -7.28
CA LEU A 69 -19.53 1.03 -7.09
C LEU A 69 -19.09 0.87 -5.64
N GLN A 70 -18.01 0.14 -5.45
CA GLN A 70 -17.36 -0.09 -4.17
C GLN A 70 -15.91 0.40 -4.21
N HIS A 71 -15.39 0.79 -3.05
CA HIS A 71 -14.05 1.32 -2.86
C HIS A 71 -13.29 0.46 -1.83
N HIS A 72 -11.99 0.21 -2.06
CA HIS A 72 -11.13 -0.60 -1.20
C HIS A 72 -11.68 -2.00 -0.92
N VAL A 73 -12.01 -2.74 -1.98
CA VAL A 73 -12.51 -4.12 -1.88
C VAL A 73 -11.36 -5.11 -1.78
N ARG A 74 -11.41 -5.99 -0.78
CA ARG A 74 -10.38 -6.99 -0.53
C ARG A 74 -10.77 -8.34 -1.11
N PHE A 75 -9.89 -8.91 -1.92
CA PHE A 75 -9.99 -10.26 -2.48
C PHE A 75 -8.94 -11.16 -1.85
N GLU A 76 -9.34 -12.31 -1.33
CA GLU A 76 -8.40 -13.31 -0.86
C GLU A 76 -7.72 -13.98 -2.06
N ILE A 77 -6.39 -13.87 -2.15
CA ILE A 77 -5.60 -14.39 -3.26
C ILE A 77 -4.77 -15.63 -2.88
N ILE A 78 -4.43 -15.79 -1.62
CA ILE A 78 -3.75 -16.97 -1.09
C ILE A 78 -4.38 -17.34 0.24
N ASP A 79 -4.81 -18.59 0.35
CA ASP A 79 -5.36 -19.13 1.60
C ASP A 79 -4.30 -19.22 2.70
N SER A 80 -4.73 -19.35 3.94
CA SER A 80 -3.81 -19.63 5.04
C SER A 80 -3.16 -21.01 4.85
N VAL A 81 -1.84 -21.09 5.02
CA VAL A 81 -1.07 -22.32 4.80
C VAL A 81 -0.48 -22.82 6.11
N GLN A 82 -0.56 -24.14 6.33
CA GLN A 82 0.14 -24.82 7.42
C GLN A 82 1.42 -25.45 6.88
N TYR A 83 2.55 -25.01 7.39
CA TYR A 83 3.84 -25.66 7.10
C TYR A 83 4.12 -26.75 8.13
N PRO A 84 4.61 -27.93 7.72
CA PRO A 84 4.96 -29.02 8.67
C PRO A 84 5.98 -28.59 9.72
N SER A 85 6.87 -27.65 9.37
CA SER A 85 7.92 -27.13 10.24
C SER A 85 7.43 -26.06 11.24
N LYS A 86 6.17 -25.61 11.16
CA LYS A 86 5.64 -24.52 11.97
C LYS A 86 4.44 -24.97 12.79
N LYS A 87 4.36 -24.49 14.04
CA LYS A 87 3.21 -24.77 14.92
C LYS A 87 1.96 -23.98 14.51
N SER A 88 2.12 -22.77 13.96
CA SER A 88 1.03 -21.89 13.56
C SER A 88 0.88 -21.81 12.05
N ARG A 89 -0.37 -21.63 11.58
CA ARG A 89 -0.66 -21.36 10.16
C ARG A 89 -0.18 -19.95 9.78
N THR A 90 0.23 -19.80 8.52
CA THR A 90 0.44 -18.45 7.96
C THR A 90 -0.93 -17.81 7.68
N ALA A 91 -1.00 -16.49 7.83
CA ALA A 91 -2.21 -15.76 7.48
C ALA A 91 -2.48 -15.82 5.97
N ALA A 92 -3.76 -15.81 5.60
CA ALA A 92 -4.20 -15.61 4.23
C ALA A 92 -3.66 -14.29 3.66
N ARG A 93 -3.51 -14.22 2.33
CA ARG A 93 -3.06 -13.00 1.64
C ARG A 93 -4.19 -12.42 0.80
N TYR A 94 -4.23 -11.11 0.79
CA TYR A 94 -5.29 -10.35 0.13
C TYR A 94 -4.72 -9.40 -0.90
N TYR A 95 -5.48 -9.19 -1.96
CA TYR A 95 -5.35 -8.07 -2.87
C TYR A 95 -6.44 -7.06 -2.53
N GLU A 96 -6.11 -5.80 -2.43
CA GLU A 96 -7.06 -4.70 -2.21
C GLU A 96 -7.15 -3.90 -3.52
N ALA A 97 -8.35 -3.90 -4.10
CA ALA A 97 -8.67 -3.16 -5.32
C ALA A 97 -9.12 -1.75 -4.95
N ASP A 98 -8.73 -0.75 -5.75
CA ASP A 98 -9.17 0.62 -5.50
C ASP A 98 -10.66 0.78 -5.78
N PHE A 99 -11.15 0.21 -6.88
CA PHE A 99 -12.58 0.25 -7.25
C PHE A 99 -13.07 -1.09 -7.80
N VAL A 100 -14.31 -1.41 -7.45
CA VAL A 100 -15.05 -2.55 -8.01
C VAL A 100 -16.46 -2.07 -8.36
N TYR A 101 -16.95 -2.43 -9.53
CA TYR A 101 -18.29 -2.08 -9.99
C TYR A 101 -18.78 -3.05 -11.06
N THR A 102 -20.07 -3.02 -11.35
CA THR A 102 -20.68 -3.76 -12.46
C THR A 102 -20.88 -2.85 -13.66
N ASP A 103 -20.31 -3.20 -14.80
CA ASP A 103 -20.63 -2.58 -16.09
C ASP A 103 -22.01 -3.05 -16.55
N LEU A 104 -22.95 -2.14 -16.69
CA LEU A 104 -24.35 -2.49 -17.03
C LEU A 104 -24.54 -2.89 -18.49
N LYS A 105 -23.60 -2.52 -19.37
CA LYS A 105 -23.62 -2.92 -20.78
C LYS A 105 -23.18 -4.38 -20.96
N THR A 106 -22.08 -4.74 -20.33
CA THR A 106 -21.49 -6.10 -20.46
C THR A 106 -21.96 -7.07 -19.38
N ARG A 107 -22.56 -6.56 -18.30
CA ARG A 107 -22.94 -7.33 -17.09
C ARG A 107 -21.76 -7.96 -16.38
N GLN A 108 -20.55 -7.45 -16.57
CA GLN A 108 -19.34 -7.95 -15.97
C GLN A 108 -18.93 -7.12 -14.74
N THR A 109 -18.38 -7.80 -13.75
CA THR A 109 -17.70 -7.14 -12.63
C THR A 109 -16.35 -6.64 -13.09
N ILE A 110 -16.11 -5.35 -12.96
CA ILE A 110 -14.86 -4.68 -13.29
C ILE A 110 -14.12 -4.38 -11.99
N VAL A 111 -12.83 -4.71 -11.97
CA VAL A 111 -11.92 -4.42 -10.86
C VAL A 111 -10.84 -3.48 -11.38
N GLU A 112 -10.77 -2.29 -10.82
CA GLU A 112 -9.80 -1.26 -11.20
C GLU A 112 -8.76 -1.01 -10.11
N ASP A 113 -7.56 -0.70 -10.55
CA ASP A 113 -6.45 -0.27 -9.72
C ASP A 113 -5.78 0.97 -10.31
N VAL A 114 -5.72 2.04 -9.53
CA VAL A 114 -5.14 3.32 -9.95
C VAL A 114 -3.64 3.29 -9.77
N LYS A 115 -2.91 3.06 -10.85
CA LYS A 115 -1.45 2.92 -10.81
C LYS A 115 -0.72 4.05 -11.51
N CYS A 116 0.48 4.33 -11.04
CA CYS A 116 1.48 5.05 -11.81
C CYS A 116 2.41 4.04 -12.50
N LYS A 117 3.03 4.44 -13.61
CA LYS A 117 3.90 3.57 -14.43
C LYS A 117 4.98 2.85 -13.61
N SER A 118 5.53 3.49 -12.57
CA SER A 118 6.59 2.91 -11.74
C SER A 118 6.12 1.78 -10.82
N THR A 119 4.84 1.75 -10.47
CA THR A 119 4.27 0.70 -9.60
C THR A 119 3.68 -0.47 -10.36
N ALA A 120 3.28 -0.26 -11.61
CA ALA A 120 2.72 -1.29 -12.48
C ALA A 120 3.72 -2.42 -12.80
N THR A 121 5.02 -2.12 -12.79
CA THR A 121 6.12 -3.08 -13.07
C THR A 121 6.62 -3.82 -11.82
N ASN A 122 6.03 -3.60 -10.65
CA ASN A 122 6.43 -4.27 -9.41
C ASN A 122 6.15 -5.78 -9.50
N PRO A 123 7.16 -6.67 -9.29
CA PRO A 123 6.98 -8.13 -9.37
C PRO A 123 5.91 -8.67 -8.43
N VAL A 124 5.80 -8.10 -7.22
CA VAL A 124 4.77 -8.50 -6.24
C VAL A 124 3.37 -8.15 -6.76
N TYR A 125 3.22 -7.00 -7.40
CA TYR A 125 1.95 -6.59 -8.00
C TYR A 125 1.59 -7.49 -9.20
N THR A 126 2.56 -7.81 -10.04
CA THR A 126 2.38 -8.77 -11.16
C THR A 126 1.89 -10.13 -10.65
N LEU A 127 2.50 -10.65 -9.58
CA LEU A 127 2.06 -11.90 -8.96
C LEU A 127 0.62 -11.80 -8.43
N LYS A 128 0.26 -10.68 -7.80
CA LYS A 128 -1.11 -10.46 -7.33
C LYS A 128 -2.14 -10.46 -8.46
N LYS A 129 -1.82 -9.85 -9.61
CA LYS A 129 -2.69 -9.89 -10.81
C LYS A 129 -2.89 -11.33 -11.32
N GLN A 130 -1.82 -12.12 -11.38
CA GLN A 130 -1.92 -13.53 -11.78
C GLN A 130 -2.79 -14.34 -10.81
N LEU A 131 -2.63 -14.13 -9.50
CA LEU A 131 -3.43 -14.81 -8.48
C LEU A 131 -4.91 -14.40 -8.53
N MET A 132 -5.22 -13.13 -8.82
CA MET A 132 -6.59 -12.66 -9.05
C MET A 132 -7.23 -13.39 -10.24
N MET A 133 -6.50 -13.51 -11.34
CA MET A 133 -6.98 -14.24 -12.52
C MET A 133 -7.18 -15.72 -12.23
N LEU A 134 -6.21 -16.36 -11.55
CA LEU A 134 -6.29 -17.80 -11.24
C LEU A 134 -7.40 -18.16 -10.26
N LYS A 135 -7.58 -17.37 -9.19
CA LYS A 135 -8.52 -17.69 -8.11
C LYS A 135 -9.94 -17.18 -8.39
N HIS A 136 -10.06 -16.01 -9.01
CA HIS A 136 -11.35 -15.32 -9.20
C HIS A 136 -11.76 -15.18 -10.66
N GLY A 137 -10.88 -15.48 -11.62
CA GLY A 137 -11.14 -15.25 -13.05
C GLY A 137 -11.26 -13.77 -13.42
N ILE A 138 -10.66 -12.88 -12.62
CA ILE A 138 -10.78 -11.43 -12.77
C ILE A 138 -9.46 -10.87 -13.27
N GLU A 139 -9.51 -10.15 -14.39
CA GLU A 139 -8.41 -9.32 -14.88
C GLU A 139 -8.52 -7.92 -14.28
N ILE A 140 -7.44 -7.46 -13.63
CA ILE A 140 -7.39 -6.12 -13.02
C ILE A 140 -7.12 -5.09 -14.11
N GLN A 141 -7.96 -4.07 -14.20
CA GLN A 141 -7.80 -2.94 -15.10
C GLN A 141 -6.96 -1.84 -14.44
N GLU A 142 -5.85 -1.49 -15.05
CA GLU A 142 -4.98 -0.40 -14.58
C GLU A 142 -5.40 0.93 -15.23
N VAL A 143 -5.65 1.95 -14.40
CA VAL A 143 -6.14 3.27 -14.82
C VAL A 143 -5.27 4.42 -14.30
#